data_2788852300874043390a112639171db7
#
_entry.id   2788852300874043390a112639171db7
#
_cell.length_a   1.000
_cell.length_b   1.000
_cell.length_c   1.000
_cell.angle_alpha   90.00
_cell.angle_beta   90.00
_cell.angle_gamma   90.00
#
_symmetry.space_group_name_H-M   'P 1'
#
loop_
_entity.id
_entity.type
_entity.pdbx_description
1 polymer ?
#
loop_
_entity_poly.entity_id
_entity_poly.type
_entity_poly.pdbx_seq_one_letter_code
_entity_poly.pdbx_strand_id
1 'polypeptide(L)'
;IQRFGSIDRFAHWLMAGSFVVLAITGLNLLYGRHLLIPLFGKEAFATITTIGKFAHNYLAFAFMVGLALSFVLWARHNIPSKLDLKWLAMGGGIFKKGVHPPARKFNAGQKVIFWAVMIGGLSVSMSGIALMFPFQTSMFADTFAMLNMIGFNLPTDFTAMQEQQLNQLWHGIVSMGLMTMIIAHIYI
;
A
#
# COMPACT_ATOMS: atom_id res chain seq x y z
N ILE A 1 26.94 2.83 -15.40
CA ILE A 1 25.66 3.12 -16.09
C ILE A 1 24.62 3.43 -15.01
N GLN A 2 24.11 4.66 -15.03
CA GLN A 2 23.08 5.10 -14.09
C GLN A 2 21.75 4.41 -14.42
N ARG A 3 21.27 3.52 -13.54
CA ARG A 3 20.05 2.73 -13.77
C ARG A 3 18.76 3.54 -13.49
N PHE A 4 18.83 4.49 -12.54
CA PHE A 4 17.70 5.33 -12.12
C PHE A 4 18.10 6.79 -12.12
N GLY A 5 17.31 7.64 -12.78
CA GLY A 5 17.46 9.08 -12.80
C GLY A 5 17.08 9.76 -11.47
N SER A 6 17.26 11.06 -11.41
CA SER A 6 16.90 11.84 -10.20
C SER A 6 15.39 11.80 -9.92
N ILE A 7 14.57 11.85 -10.96
CA ILE A 7 13.10 11.75 -10.85
C ILE A 7 12.67 10.38 -10.36
N ASP A 8 13.29 9.29 -10.86
CA ASP A 8 13.01 7.93 -10.37
C ASP A 8 13.26 7.82 -8.86
N ARG A 9 14.40 8.36 -8.40
CA ARG A 9 14.76 8.35 -6.96
C ARG A 9 13.82 9.22 -6.13
N PHE A 10 13.48 10.39 -6.64
CA PHE A 10 12.53 11.29 -5.96
C PHE A 10 11.16 10.61 -5.78
N ALA A 11 10.59 10.05 -6.86
CA ALA A 11 9.30 9.35 -6.79
C ALA A 11 9.33 8.19 -5.79
N HIS A 12 10.40 7.38 -5.82
CA HIS A 12 10.58 6.29 -4.86
C HIS A 12 10.63 6.79 -3.41
N TRP A 13 11.48 7.79 -3.12
CA TRP A 13 11.65 8.25 -1.75
C TRP A 13 10.46 9.05 -1.22
N LEU A 14 9.73 9.76 -2.10
CA LEU A 14 8.48 10.40 -1.74
C LEU A 14 7.45 9.33 -1.29
N MET A 15 7.28 8.29 -2.09
CA MET A 15 6.36 7.18 -1.78
C MET A 15 6.83 6.39 -0.55
N ALA A 16 8.10 5.98 -0.51
CA ALA A 16 8.63 5.17 0.59
C ALA A 16 8.69 5.91 1.92
N GLY A 17 9.16 7.16 1.93
CA GLY A 17 9.23 7.98 3.13
C GLY A 17 7.86 8.29 3.72
N SER A 18 6.90 8.69 2.87
CA SER A 18 5.52 8.89 3.32
C SER A 18 4.90 7.58 3.82
N PHE A 19 5.12 6.44 3.13
CA PHE A 19 4.63 5.14 3.56
C PHE A 19 5.12 4.74 4.96
N VAL A 20 6.42 4.94 5.27
CA VAL A 20 6.96 4.62 6.60
C VAL A 20 6.27 5.43 7.69
N VAL A 21 6.06 6.73 7.48
CA VAL A 21 5.35 7.57 8.46
C VAL A 21 3.89 7.16 8.56
N LEU A 22 3.22 6.85 7.43
CA LEU A 22 1.85 6.34 7.42
C LEU A 22 1.72 5.01 8.16
N ALA A 23 2.69 4.09 8.01
CA ALA A 23 2.70 2.82 8.72
C ALA A 23 2.81 3.02 10.24
N ILE A 24 3.76 3.85 10.69
CA ILE A 24 3.95 4.14 12.12
C ILE A 24 2.71 4.81 12.72
N THR A 25 2.19 5.83 12.06
CA THR A 25 1.01 6.57 12.53
C THR A 25 -0.25 5.71 12.46
N GLY A 26 -0.40 4.89 11.41
CA GLY A 26 -1.50 3.93 11.26
C GLY A 26 -1.50 2.86 12.36
N LEU A 27 -0.34 2.28 12.69
CA LEU A 27 -0.18 1.35 13.80
C LEU A 27 -0.52 2.00 15.15
N ASN A 28 -0.14 3.27 15.34
CA ASN A 28 -0.54 4.02 16.52
C ASN A 28 -2.06 4.22 16.58
N LEU A 29 -2.73 4.55 15.47
CA LEU A 29 -4.18 4.71 15.43
C LEU A 29 -4.91 3.39 15.73
N LEU A 30 -4.35 2.26 15.30
CA LEU A 30 -4.97 0.94 15.45
C LEU A 30 -4.68 0.28 16.80
N TYR A 31 -3.42 0.33 17.26
CA TYR A 31 -2.95 -0.41 18.43
C TYR A 31 -2.37 0.47 19.56
N GLY A 32 -2.16 1.77 19.30
CA GLY A 32 -1.47 2.68 20.22
C GLY A 32 -2.08 2.73 21.62
N ARG A 33 -3.40 2.59 21.73
CA ARG A 33 -4.09 2.51 23.02
C ARG A 33 -3.52 1.42 23.94
N HIS A 34 -3.21 0.26 23.39
CA HIS A 34 -2.75 -0.89 24.16
C HIS A 34 -1.27 -0.80 24.53
N LEU A 35 -0.47 -0.10 23.70
CA LEU A 35 0.96 0.04 23.91
C LEU A 35 1.34 1.33 24.65
N LEU A 36 0.80 2.46 24.20
CA LEU A 36 1.27 3.77 24.66
C LEU A 36 0.64 4.22 26.00
N ILE A 37 -0.62 3.84 26.27
CA ILE A 37 -1.26 4.21 27.55
C ILE A 37 -0.53 3.60 28.76
N PRO A 38 -0.16 2.30 28.76
CA PRO A 38 0.59 1.73 29.87
C PRO A 38 1.98 2.34 30.05
N LEU A 39 2.62 2.83 28.97
CA LEU A 39 3.97 3.36 29.01
C LEU A 39 4.02 4.86 29.34
N PHE A 40 3.08 5.65 28.78
CA PHE A 40 3.15 7.11 28.80
C PHE A 40 1.91 7.79 29.43
N GLY A 41 0.88 7.00 29.76
CA GLY A 41 -0.37 7.53 30.29
C GLY A 41 -1.33 8.04 29.21
N LYS A 42 -2.55 8.39 29.63
CA LYS A 42 -3.65 8.77 28.74
C LYS A 42 -3.41 10.11 28.02
N GLU A 43 -2.85 11.10 28.71
CA GLU A 43 -2.63 12.44 28.16
C GLU A 43 -1.57 12.42 27.05
N ALA A 44 -0.43 11.77 27.29
CA ALA A 44 0.61 11.63 26.28
C ALA A 44 0.11 10.83 25.08
N PHE A 45 -0.62 9.73 25.32
CA PHE A 45 -1.25 8.95 24.25
C PHE A 45 -2.20 9.82 23.42
N ALA A 46 -3.07 10.61 24.02
CA ALA A 46 -4.01 11.48 23.31
C ALA A 46 -3.26 12.50 22.43
N THR A 47 -2.21 13.12 22.95
CA THR A 47 -1.38 14.08 22.21
C THR A 47 -0.68 13.42 21.04
N ILE A 48 0.02 12.29 21.26
CA ILE A 48 0.74 11.55 20.21
C ILE A 48 -0.23 11.09 19.13
N THR A 49 -1.40 10.59 19.50
CA THR A 49 -2.40 10.09 18.55
C THR A 49 -3.02 11.23 17.74
N THR A 50 -3.26 12.39 18.34
CA THR A 50 -3.77 13.57 17.63
C THR A 50 -2.77 14.06 16.59
N ILE A 51 -1.50 14.22 16.96
CA ILE A 51 -0.42 14.59 16.03
C ILE A 51 -0.25 13.52 14.96
N GLY A 52 -0.26 12.24 15.37
CA GLY A 52 -0.15 11.10 14.45
C GLY A 52 -1.29 11.06 13.44
N LYS A 53 -2.53 11.31 13.84
CA LYS A 53 -3.69 11.39 12.94
C LYS A 53 -3.55 12.53 11.94
N PHE A 54 -3.10 13.69 12.40
CA PHE A 54 -2.83 14.83 11.51
C PHE A 54 -1.76 14.46 10.47
N ALA A 55 -0.62 13.96 10.90
CA ALA A 55 0.45 13.53 10.01
C ALA A 55 -0.02 12.44 9.04
N HIS A 56 -0.78 11.44 9.51
CA HIS A 56 -1.35 10.37 8.69
C HIS A 56 -2.20 10.92 7.55
N ASN A 57 -3.14 11.80 7.88
CA ASN A 57 -4.07 12.35 6.89
C ASN A 57 -3.36 13.21 5.82
N TYR A 58 -2.39 14.03 6.20
CA TYR A 58 -1.70 14.91 5.24
C TYR A 58 -0.64 14.16 4.41
N LEU A 59 0.12 13.26 5.04
CA LEU A 59 1.12 12.48 4.31
C LEU A 59 0.50 11.41 3.39
N ALA A 60 -0.76 11.05 3.58
CA ALA A 60 -1.50 10.22 2.63
C ALA A 60 -1.50 10.85 1.22
N PHE A 61 -1.64 12.17 1.10
CA PHE A 61 -1.58 12.85 -0.20
C PHE A 61 -0.18 12.77 -0.82
N ALA A 62 0.88 12.92 -0.02
CA ALA A 62 2.26 12.75 -0.51
C ALA A 62 2.51 11.31 -1.00
N PHE A 63 1.99 10.33 -0.29
CA PHE A 63 2.03 8.92 -0.72
C PHE A 63 1.30 8.71 -2.05
N MET A 64 0.08 9.24 -2.20
CA MET A 64 -0.69 9.13 -3.44
C MET A 64 0.02 9.79 -4.63
N VAL A 65 0.64 10.95 -4.43
CA VAL A 65 1.46 11.60 -5.47
C VAL A 65 2.66 10.73 -5.83
N GLY A 66 3.38 10.21 -4.83
CA GLY A 66 4.50 9.28 -5.05
C GLY A 66 4.09 8.00 -5.79
N LEU A 67 2.91 7.46 -5.45
CA LEU A 67 2.32 6.29 -6.12
C LEU A 67 2.03 6.58 -7.61
N ALA A 68 1.37 7.70 -7.88
CA ALA A 68 1.05 8.14 -9.25
C ALA A 68 2.31 8.39 -10.09
N LEU A 69 3.31 9.07 -9.53
CA LEU A 69 4.59 9.29 -10.20
C LEU A 69 5.30 7.97 -10.50
N SER A 70 5.35 7.05 -9.53
CA SER A 70 5.97 5.73 -9.71
C SER A 70 5.23 4.91 -10.78
N PHE A 71 3.91 4.99 -10.83
CA PHE A 71 3.12 4.36 -11.89
C PHE A 71 3.49 4.90 -13.27
N VAL A 72 3.45 6.22 -13.46
CA VAL A 72 3.78 6.86 -14.74
C VAL A 72 5.20 6.52 -15.21
N LEU A 73 6.17 6.54 -14.30
CA LEU A 73 7.58 6.32 -14.63
C LEU A 73 7.88 4.84 -14.94
N TRP A 74 7.22 3.90 -14.25
CA TRP A 74 7.69 2.51 -14.25
C TRP A 74 6.69 1.48 -14.76
N ALA A 75 5.40 1.79 -14.92
CA ALA A 75 4.39 0.81 -15.34
C ALA A 75 4.79 0.07 -16.63
N ARG A 76 5.25 0.80 -17.66
CA ARG A 76 5.70 0.22 -18.94
C ARG A 76 6.87 -0.75 -18.78
N HIS A 77 7.73 -0.56 -17.78
CA HIS A 77 8.88 -1.41 -17.51
C HIS A 77 8.53 -2.63 -16.66
N ASN A 78 7.39 -2.61 -16.01
CA ASN A 78 6.88 -3.66 -15.14
C ASN A 78 5.82 -4.56 -15.79
N ILE A 79 5.56 -4.39 -17.11
CA ILE A 79 4.70 -5.30 -17.87
C ILE A 79 5.33 -6.70 -17.85
N PRO A 80 4.57 -7.75 -17.50
CA PRO A 80 5.06 -9.13 -17.50
C PRO A 80 5.58 -9.57 -18.89
N SER A 81 6.60 -10.40 -18.91
CA SER A 81 7.25 -10.89 -20.11
C SER A 81 7.65 -12.36 -20.00
N LYS A 82 7.95 -13.03 -21.10
CA LYS A 82 8.44 -14.41 -21.09
C LYS A 82 9.74 -14.59 -20.30
N LEU A 83 10.56 -13.54 -20.14
CA LEU A 83 11.76 -13.57 -19.31
C LEU A 83 11.41 -13.71 -17.81
N ASP A 84 10.28 -13.17 -17.37
CA ASP A 84 9.85 -13.25 -15.97
C ASP A 84 9.48 -14.70 -15.61
N LEU A 85 8.83 -15.42 -16.53
CA LEU A 85 8.54 -16.86 -16.34
C LEU A 85 9.85 -17.67 -16.22
N LYS A 86 10.84 -17.36 -17.06
CA LYS A 86 12.16 -18.01 -16.98
C LYS A 86 12.88 -17.68 -15.67
N TRP A 87 12.79 -16.42 -15.23
CA TRP A 87 13.36 -15.97 -13.96
C TRP A 87 12.72 -16.70 -12.76
N LEU A 88 11.39 -16.83 -12.77
CA LEU A 88 10.62 -17.57 -11.75
C LEU A 88 10.97 -19.07 -11.75
N ALA A 89 11.04 -19.69 -12.92
CA ALA A 89 11.43 -21.12 -13.06
C ALA A 89 12.83 -21.40 -12.54
N MET A 90 13.73 -20.41 -12.56
CA MET A 90 15.08 -20.50 -11.98
C MET A 90 15.14 -20.12 -10.49
N GLY A 91 13.97 -19.89 -9.85
CA GLY A 91 13.85 -19.49 -8.45
C GLY A 91 14.56 -18.15 -8.14
N GLY A 92 14.62 -17.24 -9.12
CA GLY A 92 15.29 -15.94 -8.95
C GLY A 92 16.81 -16.03 -8.75
N GLY A 93 17.41 -17.22 -8.88
CA GLY A 93 18.82 -17.46 -8.60
C GLY A 93 19.14 -17.70 -7.12
N ILE A 94 18.12 -17.71 -6.23
CA ILE A 94 18.31 -17.84 -4.77
C ILE A 94 18.86 -19.23 -4.40
N PHE A 95 18.42 -20.28 -5.11
CA PHE A 95 18.74 -21.69 -4.79
C PHE A 95 20.07 -22.19 -5.37
N LYS A 96 20.71 -21.45 -6.29
CA LYS A 96 21.98 -21.88 -6.92
C LYS A 96 22.98 -20.73 -6.93
N LYS A 97 24.08 -20.88 -6.18
CA LYS A 97 25.18 -19.90 -6.20
C LYS A 97 25.73 -19.72 -7.64
N GLY A 98 25.96 -18.48 -8.06
CA GLY A 98 26.51 -18.14 -9.37
C GLY A 98 25.52 -18.14 -10.53
N VAL A 99 24.24 -18.48 -10.30
CA VAL A 99 23.19 -18.39 -11.32
C VAL A 99 22.53 -17.01 -11.27
N HIS A 100 22.68 -16.24 -12.34
CA HIS A 100 22.03 -14.93 -12.50
C HIS A 100 20.96 -15.04 -13.59
N PRO A 101 19.69 -15.24 -13.22
CA PRO A 101 18.61 -15.32 -14.21
C PRO A 101 18.50 -14.02 -15.02
N PRO A 102 18.21 -14.10 -16.33
CA PRO A 102 18.12 -12.91 -17.16
C PRO A 102 16.95 -12.00 -16.74
N ALA A 103 17.23 -10.71 -16.61
CA ALA A 103 16.23 -9.70 -16.29
C ALA A 103 16.44 -8.46 -17.17
N ARG A 104 15.35 -7.71 -17.41
CA ARG A 104 15.40 -6.35 -17.99
C ARG A 104 15.67 -5.30 -16.90
N LYS A 105 15.12 -4.08 -17.04
CA LYS A 105 15.24 -3.02 -16.01
C LYS A 105 14.78 -3.52 -14.62
N PHE A 106 13.71 -4.34 -14.60
CA PHE A 106 13.19 -4.99 -13.39
C PHE A 106 13.10 -6.49 -13.60
N ASN A 107 13.43 -7.26 -12.57
CA ASN A 107 13.22 -8.70 -12.54
C ASN A 107 11.78 -9.06 -12.13
N ALA A 108 11.40 -10.34 -12.23
CA ALA A 108 10.04 -10.77 -11.94
C ALA A 108 9.62 -10.48 -10.50
N GLY A 109 10.49 -10.66 -9.51
CA GLY A 109 10.21 -10.33 -8.11
C GLY A 109 9.93 -8.85 -7.90
N GLN A 110 10.73 -7.98 -8.52
CA GLN A 110 10.51 -6.52 -8.48
C GLN A 110 9.20 -6.11 -9.14
N LYS A 111 8.80 -6.80 -10.23
CA LYS A 111 7.51 -6.55 -10.89
C LYS A 111 6.32 -6.95 -10.02
N VAL A 112 6.41 -8.08 -9.31
CA VAL A 112 5.39 -8.50 -8.34
C VAL A 112 5.22 -7.45 -7.24
N ILE A 113 6.32 -6.99 -6.65
CA ILE A 113 6.30 -5.93 -5.64
C ILE A 113 5.70 -4.64 -6.22
N PHE A 114 6.12 -4.24 -7.43
CA PHE A 114 5.59 -3.05 -8.07
C PHE A 114 4.06 -3.10 -8.20
N TRP A 115 3.51 -4.16 -8.79
CA TRP A 115 2.07 -4.28 -8.98
C TRP A 115 1.31 -4.45 -7.67
N ALA A 116 1.87 -5.15 -6.69
CA ALA A 116 1.27 -5.25 -5.38
C ALA A 116 1.22 -3.89 -4.66
N VAL A 117 2.28 -3.06 -4.77
CA VAL A 117 2.28 -1.69 -4.25
C VAL A 117 1.30 -0.80 -5.02
N MET A 118 1.23 -0.91 -6.35
CA MET A 118 0.29 -0.10 -7.15
C MET A 118 -1.17 -0.43 -6.81
N ILE A 119 -1.54 -1.70 -6.83
CA ILE A 119 -2.92 -2.14 -6.56
C ILE A 119 -3.27 -1.93 -5.09
N GLY A 120 -2.42 -2.39 -4.17
CA GLY A 120 -2.65 -2.23 -2.74
C GLY A 120 -2.60 -0.76 -2.31
N GLY A 121 -1.65 0.02 -2.85
CA GLY A 121 -1.53 1.44 -2.60
C GLY A 121 -2.74 2.25 -3.09
N LEU A 122 -3.27 1.93 -4.27
CA LEU A 122 -4.51 2.53 -4.76
C LEU A 122 -5.69 2.15 -3.86
N SER A 123 -5.81 0.87 -3.53
CA SER A 123 -6.90 0.35 -2.68
C SER A 123 -6.88 0.97 -1.27
N VAL A 124 -5.71 1.05 -0.63
CA VAL A 124 -5.59 1.70 0.69
C VAL A 124 -5.80 3.20 0.63
N SER A 125 -5.46 3.85 -0.49
CA SER A 125 -5.74 5.28 -0.70
C SER A 125 -7.25 5.54 -0.82
N MET A 126 -7.96 4.73 -1.58
CA MET A 126 -9.42 4.85 -1.72
C MET A 126 -10.14 4.66 -0.38
N SER A 127 -9.82 3.59 0.34
CA SER A 127 -10.40 3.37 1.67
C SER A 127 -9.97 4.44 2.68
N GLY A 128 -8.75 4.96 2.59
CA GLY A 128 -8.27 6.07 3.40
C GLY A 128 -9.05 7.37 3.17
N ILE A 129 -9.35 7.70 1.91
CA ILE A 129 -10.22 8.83 1.55
C ILE A 129 -11.63 8.61 2.12
N ALA A 130 -12.19 7.40 1.99
CA ALA A 130 -13.50 7.08 2.55
C ALA A 130 -13.53 7.24 4.09
N LEU A 131 -12.45 6.91 4.78
CA LEU A 131 -12.30 7.12 6.22
C LEU A 131 -12.07 8.58 6.60
N MET A 132 -11.44 9.36 5.72
CA MET A 132 -11.22 10.81 5.93
C MET A 132 -12.51 11.61 5.79
N PHE A 133 -13.40 11.18 4.90
CA PHE A 133 -14.71 11.80 4.63
C PHE A 133 -15.85 10.84 4.97
N PRO A 134 -16.07 10.58 6.27
CA PRO A 134 -17.04 9.58 6.71
C PRO A 134 -18.45 9.93 6.24
N PHE A 135 -19.21 8.91 5.85
CA PHE A 135 -20.59 9.01 5.39
C PHE A 135 -20.81 9.73 4.04
N GLN A 136 -19.75 10.08 3.33
CA GLN A 136 -19.82 10.75 2.03
C GLN A 136 -19.51 9.81 0.85
N THR A 137 -19.10 8.58 1.13
CA THR A 137 -18.69 7.60 0.13
C THR A 137 -19.39 6.27 0.36
N SER A 138 -19.70 5.56 -0.73
CA SER A 138 -20.28 4.22 -0.75
C SER A 138 -19.31 3.22 -1.42
N MET A 139 -18.03 3.23 -1.01
CA MET A 139 -16.96 2.51 -1.70
C MET A 139 -17.27 1.02 -1.87
N PHE A 140 -17.80 0.36 -0.83
CA PHE A 140 -18.12 -1.07 -0.90
C PHE A 140 -19.38 -1.35 -1.69
N ALA A 141 -20.46 -0.59 -1.47
CA ALA A 141 -21.70 -0.73 -2.23
C ALA A 141 -21.45 -0.55 -3.73
N ASP A 142 -20.73 0.51 -4.12
CA ASP A 142 -20.42 0.81 -5.51
C ASP A 142 -19.50 -0.25 -6.13
N THR A 143 -18.46 -0.70 -5.39
CA THR A 143 -17.57 -1.77 -5.86
C THR A 143 -18.33 -3.08 -6.07
N PHE A 144 -19.23 -3.44 -5.14
CA PHE A 144 -20.02 -4.66 -5.24
C PHE A 144 -21.06 -4.56 -6.36
N ALA A 145 -21.66 -3.39 -6.55
CA ALA A 145 -22.54 -3.15 -7.70
C ALA A 145 -21.82 -3.37 -9.03
N MET A 146 -20.59 -2.86 -9.15
CA MET A 146 -19.75 -3.10 -10.35
C MET A 146 -19.42 -4.57 -10.54
N LEU A 147 -19.10 -5.31 -9.48
CA LEU A 147 -18.84 -6.74 -9.54
C LEU A 147 -20.10 -7.53 -9.91
N ASN A 148 -21.28 -7.12 -9.45
CA ASN A 148 -22.55 -7.72 -9.82
C ASN A 148 -22.87 -7.58 -11.31
N MET A 149 -22.37 -6.53 -11.99
CA MET A 149 -22.52 -6.38 -13.45
C MET A 149 -21.79 -7.48 -14.24
N ILE A 150 -20.80 -8.12 -13.66
CA ILE A 150 -20.03 -9.21 -14.29
C ILE A 150 -20.36 -10.60 -13.72
N GLY A 151 -21.51 -10.72 -13.02
CA GLY A 151 -22.08 -11.99 -12.61
C GLY A 151 -21.87 -12.38 -11.15
N PHE A 152 -21.32 -11.51 -10.29
CA PHE A 152 -21.32 -11.74 -8.85
C PHE A 152 -22.71 -11.42 -8.28
N ASN A 153 -22.99 -11.91 -7.08
CA ASN A 153 -24.22 -11.62 -6.35
C ASN A 153 -23.88 -11.16 -4.93
N LEU A 154 -23.29 -9.97 -4.84
CA LEU A 154 -22.80 -9.37 -3.60
C LEU A 154 -23.84 -8.37 -3.04
N PRO A 155 -23.94 -8.23 -1.71
CA PRO A 155 -24.84 -7.25 -1.12
C PRO A 155 -24.38 -5.83 -1.44
N THR A 156 -25.32 -4.95 -1.78
CA THR A 156 -25.06 -3.53 -2.08
C THR A 156 -25.83 -2.59 -1.17
N ASP A 157 -26.67 -3.14 -0.30
CA ASP A 157 -27.50 -2.38 0.64
C ASP A 157 -26.79 -2.29 2.00
N PHE A 158 -25.85 -1.36 2.11
CA PHE A 158 -25.14 -1.08 3.35
C PHE A 158 -25.62 0.22 3.98
N THR A 159 -25.80 0.19 5.30
CA THR A 159 -25.94 1.44 6.06
C THR A 159 -24.62 2.21 6.03
N ALA A 160 -24.68 3.53 6.21
CA ALA A 160 -23.48 4.36 6.26
C ALA A 160 -22.46 3.92 7.34
N MET A 161 -22.94 3.34 8.44
CA MET A 161 -22.08 2.77 9.48
C MET A 161 -21.40 1.49 9.02
N GLN A 162 -22.10 0.61 8.31
CA GLN A 162 -21.53 -0.63 7.77
C GLN A 162 -20.45 -0.32 6.72
N GLU A 163 -20.70 0.64 5.83
CA GLU A 163 -19.70 1.14 4.88
C GLU A 163 -18.41 1.60 5.61
N GLN A 164 -18.57 2.36 6.67
CA GLN A 164 -17.43 2.88 7.44
C GLN A 164 -16.66 1.76 8.14
N GLN A 165 -17.34 0.76 8.68
CA GLN A 165 -16.72 -0.41 9.31
C GLN A 165 -15.96 -1.27 8.27
N LEU A 166 -16.54 -1.48 7.08
CA LEU A 166 -15.89 -2.20 5.98
C LEU A 166 -14.65 -1.43 5.47
N ASN A 167 -14.75 -0.11 5.30
CA ASN A 167 -13.61 0.72 4.93
C ASN A 167 -12.48 0.64 5.95
N GLN A 168 -12.79 0.68 7.24
CA GLN A 168 -11.78 0.56 8.31
C GLN A 168 -11.11 -0.81 8.31
N LEU A 169 -11.90 -1.87 8.21
CA LEU A 169 -11.40 -3.25 8.16
C LEU A 169 -10.50 -3.46 6.94
N TRP A 170 -10.97 -3.06 5.77
CA TRP A 170 -10.23 -3.18 4.51
C TRP A 170 -8.94 -2.39 4.52
N HIS A 171 -9.00 -1.12 4.95
CA HIS A 171 -7.82 -0.26 5.10
C HIS A 171 -6.77 -0.90 6.00
N GLY A 172 -7.18 -1.45 7.13
CA GLY A 172 -6.30 -2.16 8.06
C GLY A 172 -5.67 -3.40 7.44
N ILE A 173 -6.47 -4.29 6.81
CA ILE A 173 -5.97 -5.54 6.21
C ILE A 173 -4.97 -5.23 5.09
N VAL A 174 -5.32 -4.33 4.16
CA VAL A 174 -4.44 -3.99 3.03
C VAL A 174 -3.17 -3.30 3.51
N SER A 175 -3.27 -2.41 4.49
CA SER A 175 -2.11 -1.74 5.09
C SER A 175 -1.15 -2.73 5.75
N MET A 176 -1.66 -3.71 6.51
CA MET A 176 -0.82 -4.74 7.14
C MET A 176 -0.14 -5.63 6.10
N GLY A 177 -0.86 -5.99 5.02
CA GLY A 177 -0.27 -6.71 3.89
C GLY A 177 0.85 -5.93 3.20
N LEU A 178 0.63 -4.64 2.93
CA LEU A 178 1.64 -3.76 2.34
C LEU A 178 2.85 -3.59 3.27
N MET A 179 2.64 -3.39 4.58
CA MET A 179 3.74 -3.29 5.54
C MET A 179 4.60 -4.55 5.56
N THR A 180 3.97 -5.73 5.60
CA THR A 180 4.68 -7.01 5.57
C THR A 180 5.52 -7.16 4.31
N MET A 181 4.94 -6.82 3.16
CA MET A 181 5.64 -6.89 1.87
C MET A 181 6.79 -5.88 1.78
N ILE A 182 6.62 -4.66 2.28
CA ILE A 182 7.68 -3.64 2.28
C ILE A 182 8.83 -4.01 3.22
N ILE A 183 8.55 -4.62 4.38
CA ILE A 183 9.60 -5.14 5.26
C ILE A 183 10.41 -6.21 4.52
N ALA A 184 9.76 -7.14 3.83
CA ALA A 184 10.45 -8.12 2.99
C ALA A 184 11.26 -7.45 1.86
N HIS A 185 10.71 -6.41 1.20
CA HIS A 185 11.39 -5.65 0.15
C HIS A 185 12.65 -4.94 0.65
N ILE A 186 12.64 -4.41 1.87
CA ILE A 186 13.82 -3.74 2.47
C ILE A 186 14.90 -4.77 2.81
N TYR A 187 14.50 -5.98 3.20
CA TYR A 187 15.44 -7.03 3.61
C TYR A 187 16.12 -7.73 2.42
N ILE A 188 15.45 -7.87 1.26
CA ILE A 188 15.96 -8.54 0.05
C ILE A 188 16.72 -7.56 -0.85
#